data_83e316af27432a75a37268f5ad8a8bab
#
_entry.id   83e316af27432a75a37268f5ad8a8bab
#
_cell.length_a   1.000
_cell.length_b   1.000
_cell.length_c   1.000
_cell.angle_alpha   90.00
_cell.angle_beta   90.00
_cell.angle_gamma   90.00
#
_symmetry.space_group_name_H-M   'P 1'
#
loop_
_entity.id
_entity.type
_entity.pdbx_description
1 polymer ?
#
loop_
_entity_poly.entity_id
_entity_poly.type
_entity_poly.pdbx_seq_one_letter_code
_entity_poly.pdbx_strand_id
1 'polypeptide(L)'
;FPTRRSSDLNLMQVHEAKLDATKADLIAEGISANSTAFLEETGESKKPSGVGNPTEIALLLWLNEQGKNYLELRENAKVINQLTFSTERKYMATLVDSPIQQKKVLYIKGAPEIVMGKCNLSPEELTHYNADLLAYQNKAMRTLGLAYKFIPENSGNDCAELVNEGNMIFLGIVAISDPIRPDVPEAVQKCQSAGIGVKIVTGDTPGTATEIARQIGLWKPEDTDRNRITGVEFAALSDEEALDRVLDLKVMSRARPMDKQRLVQLLQQKGAVVAVTGDGTNDAPALNHAQVGLSMGTGTSVAKEASDITLLDDSFHSIATAVMWGRSLYKNIQRFIVFQLTINVVALASVLLGAFFGTELPLTVTQMLWVNLIMDTFAAMALASIPPSADVMNEKPRKTDDFIITKVMRKNILGVGFCFLAILMTLIVIIKQMPADLVGQALTQFFTIFVMLQFWNLFNASVFGTNHSVFKDSRHALGMLSVAIIILVGQILIVEFGGKVFRTEPMDFITWIYIIAGTSFVLWIGEIHRWIKRIQKKN
;
A
#
# COMPACT_ATOMS: atom_id res chain seq x y z
N PHE A 1 -3.48 -7.76 9.28
CA PHE A 1 -3.15 -6.51 10.01
C PHE A 1 -2.16 -6.85 11.11
N PRO A 2 -1.05 -6.11 11.24
CA PRO A 2 -0.11 -6.33 12.32
C PRO A 2 -0.78 -6.07 13.67
N THR A 3 -0.63 -7.02 14.60
CA THR A 3 -1.00 -6.83 15.99
C THR A 3 -0.14 -5.71 16.56
N ARG A 4 -0.77 -4.69 17.11
CA ARG A 4 -0.13 -3.43 17.50
C ARG A 4 0.86 -3.57 18.62
N ARG A 5 1.99 -2.84 18.51
CA ARG A 5 2.92 -2.61 19.60
C ARG A 5 2.42 -1.50 20.54
N SER A 6 2.99 -1.43 21.73
CA SER A 6 2.70 -0.44 22.76
C SER A 6 2.79 1.04 22.31
N SER A 7 3.51 1.35 21.24
CA SER A 7 3.61 2.70 20.66
C SER A 7 2.33 3.21 19.98
N ASP A 8 1.37 2.31 19.66
CA ASP A 8 0.11 2.68 18.99
C ASP A 8 -1.07 2.85 19.97
N LEU A 9 -0.79 2.86 21.28
CA LEU A 9 -1.77 2.92 22.37
C LEU A 9 -2.62 4.19 22.41
N ASN A 10 -2.20 5.23 21.73
CA ASN A 10 -2.94 6.51 21.64
C ASN A 10 -4.26 6.41 20.85
N LEU A 11 -4.62 5.21 20.39
CA LEU A 11 -5.81 4.98 19.58
C LEU A 11 -6.90 4.19 20.34
N MET A 12 -6.61 3.69 21.56
CA MET A 12 -7.63 3.02 22.36
C MET A 12 -8.56 4.06 22.98
N GLN A 13 -9.87 3.92 22.73
CA GLN A 13 -10.91 4.78 23.27
C GLN A 13 -11.78 4.02 24.25
N VAL A 14 -12.08 4.66 25.38
CA VAL A 14 -13.05 4.22 26.35
C VAL A 14 -14.41 4.85 25.99
N HIS A 15 -15.43 4.02 25.80
CA HIS A 15 -16.78 4.51 25.51
C HIS A 15 -17.51 4.83 26.83
N GLU A 16 -18.03 6.05 26.92
CA GLU A 16 -18.66 6.57 28.13
C GLU A 16 -20.15 6.20 28.24
N ALA A 17 -20.55 5.88 29.49
CA ALA A 17 -21.93 6.05 29.93
C ALA A 17 -22.04 7.36 30.73
N LYS A 18 -23.25 7.94 30.83
CA LYS A 18 -23.48 9.06 31.75
C LYS A 18 -23.27 8.58 33.18
N LEU A 19 -22.18 9.05 33.82
CA LEU A 19 -21.81 8.70 35.17
C LEU A 19 -22.38 9.71 36.16
N ASP A 20 -22.91 9.23 37.27
CA ASP A 20 -23.17 10.02 38.48
C ASP A 20 -21.81 10.46 39.08
N ALA A 21 -21.72 11.69 39.60
CA ALA A 21 -20.47 12.27 40.11
C ALA A 21 -19.81 11.38 41.19
N THR A 22 -20.56 10.77 42.07
CA THR A 22 -20.06 9.87 43.13
C THR A 22 -19.44 8.61 42.53
N LYS A 23 -20.05 8.03 41.49
CA LYS A 23 -19.51 6.87 40.79
C LYS A 23 -18.28 7.24 39.97
N ALA A 24 -18.24 8.43 39.39
CA ALA A 24 -17.11 8.91 38.63
C ALA A 24 -15.83 9.01 39.48
N ASP A 25 -15.92 9.47 40.71
CA ASP A 25 -14.78 9.55 41.63
C ASP A 25 -14.33 8.16 42.10
N LEU A 26 -15.24 7.23 42.38
CA LEU A 26 -14.91 5.83 42.69
C LEU A 26 -14.24 5.12 41.52
N ILE A 27 -14.69 5.35 40.28
CA ILE A 27 -14.07 4.80 39.08
C ILE A 27 -12.69 5.39 38.89
N ALA A 28 -12.53 6.70 39.04
CA ALA A 28 -11.25 7.37 38.86
C ALA A 28 -10.20 6.90 39.87
N GLU A 29 -10.55 6.83 41.16
CA GLU A 29 -9.66 6.31 42.21
C GLU A 29 -9.37 4.81 41.97
N GLY A 30 -10.39 4.01 41.66
CA GLY A 30 -10.25 2.58 41.38
C GLY A 30 -9.35 2.28 40.18
N ILE A 31 -9.46 3.03 39.07
CA ILE A 31 -8.58 2.89 37.93
C ILE A 31 -7.15 3.29 38.29
N SER A 32 -6.98 4.39 39.03
CA SER A 32 -5.68 4.93 39.40
C SER A 32 -4.93 4.04 40.38
N ALA A 33 -5.58 3.61 41.46
CA ALA A 33 -4.96 2.80 42.51
C ALA A 33 -4.82 1.32 42.14
N ASN A 34 -5.81 0.77 41.40
CA ASN A 34 -5.81 -0.62 40.97
C ASN A 34 -5.18 -0.77 39.56
N SER A 35 -3.95 -0.25 39.38
CA SER A 35 -3.19 -0.30 38.12
C SER A 35 -1.71 -0.40 38.41
N THR A 36 -0.99 -1.13 37.55
CA THR A 36 0.49 -1.25 37.56
C THR A 36 1.13 -0.42 36.45
N ALA A 37 0.35 0.15 35.53
CA ALA A 37 0.84 0.97 34.43
C ALA A 37 1.14 2.41 34.86
N PHE A 38 1.98 3.08 34.05
CA PHE A 38 2.36 4.49 34.19
C PHE A 38 2.29 5.18 32.84
N LEU A 39 1.90 6.46 32.81
CA LEU A 39 2.04 7.31 31.64
C LEU A 39 3.41 7.99 31.66
N GLU A 40 4.07 8.10 30.52
CA GLU A 40 5.30 8.85 30.37
C GLU A 40 4.96 10.33 30.16
N GLU A 41 5.66 11.22 30.87
CA GLU A 41 5.61 12.65 30.62
C GLU A 41 6.29 12.93 29.28
N THR A 42 5.49 13.20 28.26
CA THR A 42 6.00 13.63 26.95
C THR A 42 5.95 15.14 26.87
N GLY A 43 7.09 15.78 26.49
CA GLY A 43 7.11 17.24 26.24
C GLY A 43 6.05 17.66 25.21
N GLU A 44 5.69 18.94 25.18
CA GLU A 44 4.53 19.58 24.52
C GLU A 44 4.21 19.17 23.06
N SER A 45 5.06 18.38 22.39
CA SER A 45 4.89 18.00 20.97
C SER A 45 4.76 16.49 20.71
N LYS A 46 4.75 15.63 21.75
CA LYS A 46 4.60 14.17 21.58
C LYS A 46 3.28 13.67 22.15
N LYS A 47 2.65 12.73 21.46
CA LYS A 47 1.46 12.04 21.94
C LYS A 47 1.78 11.30 23.24
N PRO A 48 0.90 11.32 24.26
CA PRO A 48 1.15 10.64 25.52
C PRO A 48 1.36 9.14 25.29
N SER A 49 2.39 8.59 25.90
CA SER A 49 2.74 7.17 25.90
C SER A 49 2.74 6.62 27.32
N GLY A 50 2.86 5.30 27.46
CA GLY A 50 2.85 4.69 28.78
C GLY A 50 3.63 3.38 28.84
N VAL A 51 4.04 3.00 30.04
CA VAL A 51 4.74 1.76 30.35
C VAL A 51 3.80 0.84 31.14
N GLY A 52 3.64 -0.39 30.69
CA GLY A 52 2.82 -1.39 31.36
C GLY A 52 1.81 -2.09 30.44
N ASN A 53 0.74 -2.62 31.03
CA ASN A 53 -0.31 -3.30 30.26
C ASN A 53 -1.10 -2.29 29.38
N PRO A 54 -1.23 -2.53 28.08
CA PRO A 54 -1.95 -1.66 27.16
C PRO A 54 -3.37 -1.29 27.60
N THR A 55 -4.09 -2.23 28.17
CA THR A 55 -5.46 -2.01 28.66
C THR A 55 -5.48 -1.04 29.86
N GLU A 56 -4.48 -1.13 30.76
CA GLU A 56 -4.35 -0.21 31.89
C GLU A 56 -3.96 1.19 31.42
N ILE A 57 -3.02 1.27 30.47
CA ILE A 57 -2.59 2.56 29.89
C ILE A 57 -3.77 3.27 29.23
N ALA A 58 -4.65 2.55 28.51
CA ALA A 58 -5.85 3.13 27.91
C ALA A 58 -6.78 3.75 28.96
N LEU A 59 -6.94 3.10 30.10
CA LEU A 59 -7.74 3.65 31.21
C LEU A 59 -7.11 4.89 31.84
N LEU A 60 -5.79 4.91 32.01
CA LEU A 60 -5.07 6.08 32.54
C LEU A 60 -5.12 7.27 31.57
N LEU A 61 -5.00 7.01 30.25
CA LEU A 61 -5.16 8.04 29.22
C LEU A 61 -6.57 8.63 29.23
N TRP A 62 -7.60 7.78 29.36
CA TRP A 62 -8.97 8.24 29.48
C TRP A 62 -9.18 9.12 30.70
N LEU A 63 -8.61 8.78 31.88
CA LEU A 63 -8.66 9.65 33.05
C LEU A 63 -8.01 11.01 32.80
N ASN A 64 -6.87 11.02 32.14
CA ASN A 64 -6.17 12.26 31.79
C ASN A 64 -7.02 13.13 30.83
N GLU A 65 -7.72 12.54 29.86
CA GLU A 65 -8.66 13.24 28.96
C GLU A 65 -9.86 13.83 29.73
N GLN A 66 -10.29 13.18 30.84
CA GLN A 66 -11.31 13.70 31.75
C GLN A 66 -10.78 14.77 32.72
N GLY A 67 -9.54 15.19 32.57
CA GLY A 67 -8.91 16.18 33.45
C GLY A 67 -8.60 15.68 34.86
N LYS A 68 -8.57 14.34 35.07
CA LYS A 68 -8.22 13.71 36.36
C LYS A 68 -6.76 13.32 36.36
N ASN A 69 -6.00 13.82 37.32
CA ASN A 69 -4.59 13.45 37.53
C ASN A 69 -4.51 12.08 38.22
N TYR A 70 -4.22 11.02 37.46
CA TYR A 70 -4.17 9.66 38.01
C TYR A 70 -3.02 9.46 39.01
N LEU A 71 -1.89 10.20 38.90
CA LEU A 71 -0.78 10.10 39.82
C LEU A 71 -1.19 10.65 41.20
N GLU A 72 -1.80 11.82 41.22
CA GLU A 72 -2.31 12.42 42.45
C GLU A 72 -3.37 11.54 43.13
N LEU A 73 -4.28 10.98 42.37
CA LEU A 73 -5.28 10.02 42.87
C LEU A 73 -4.63 8.75 43.43
N ARG A 74 -3.59 8.22 42.78
CA ARG A 74 -2.84 7.02 43.23
C ARG A 74 -2.01 7.27 44.47
N GLU A 75 -1.33 8.42 44.55
CA GLU A 75 -0.50 8.80 45.71
C GLU A 75 -1.34 9.09 46.94
N ASN A 76 -2.48 9.74 46.75
CA ASN A 76 -3.42 10.06 47.85
C ASN A 76 -4.16 8.80 48.34
N ALA A 77 -4.48 7.85 47.45
CA ALA A 77 -5.07 6.57 47.82
C ALA A 77 -4.01 5.63 48.43
N LYS A 78 -3.95 5.61 49.76
CA LYS A 78 -2.98 4.78 50.48
C LYS A 78 -3.24 3.29 50.27
N VAL A 79 -2.45 2.64 49.42
CA VAL A 79 -2.57 1.20 49.16
C VAL A 79 -2.18 0.40 50.41
N ILE A 80 -3.10 -0.42 50.90
CA ILE A 80 -2.91 -1.29 52.07
C ILE A 80 -2.45 -2.69 51.59
N ASN A 81 -3.12 -3.24 50.59
CA ASN A 81 -2.80 -4.55 50.01
C ASN A 81 -3.23 -4.58 48.53
N GLN A 82 -2.50 -5.39 47.74
CA GLN A 82 -2.78 -5.51 46.32
C GLN A 82 -2.65 -6.96 45.86
N LEU A 83 -3.66 -7.46 45.17
CA LEU A 83 -3.68 -8.75 44.49
C LEU A 83 -3.51 -8.51 42.99
N THR A 84 -2.32 -8.77 42.44
CA THR A 84 -2.01 -8.56 41.03
C THR A 84 -2.81 -9.50 40.13
N PHE A 85 -2.96 -9.14 38.85
CA PHE A 85 -3.68 -9.94 37.87
C PHE A 85 -3.04 -11.33 37.68
N SER A 86 -3.89 -12.35 37.58
CA SER A 86 -3.46 -13.67 37.10
C SER A 86 -4.43 -14.23 36.05
N THR A 87 -3.91 -15.03 35.14
CA THR A 87 -4.69 -15.66 34.06
C THR A 87 -5.72 -16.66 34.57
N GLU A 88 -5.51 -17.22 35.74
CA GLU A 88 -6.44 -18.16 36.41
C GLU A 88 -7.62 -17.41 37.02
N ARG A 89 -7.34 -16.34 37.78
CA ARG A 89 -8.37 -15.53 38.46
C ARG A 89 -9.09 -14.59 37.49
N LYS A 90 -8.39 -14.10 36.47
CA LYS A 90 -8.87 -13.12 35.48
C LYS A 90 -9.29 -11.77 36.08
N TYR A 91 -8.83 -11.44 37.27
CA TYR A 91 -9.03 -10.15 37.90
C TYR A 91 -7.82 -9.71 38.72
N MET A 92 -7.80 -8.41 39.04
CA MET A 92 -6.87 -7.74 39.95
C MET A 92 -7.70 -7.00 41.02
N ALA A 93 -7.22 -6.96 42.25
CA ALA A 93 -7.88 -6.25 43.35
C ALA A 93 -6.87 -5.42 44.15
N THR A 94 -7.30 -4.26 44.65
CA THR A 94 -6.48 -3.37 45.48
C THR A 94 -7.33 -2.81 46.62
N LEU A 95 -6.84 -2.98 47.84
CA LEU A 95 -7.41 -2.41 49.05
C LEU A 95 -6.69 -1.08 49.36
N VAL A 96 -7.46 -0.01 49.45
CA VAL A 96 -6.92 1.33 49.74
C VAL A 96 -7.62 1.97 50.94
N ASP A 97 -6.90 2.86 51.61
CA ASP A 97 -7.51 3.84 52.55
C ASP A 97 -7.83 5.10 51.70
N SER A 98 -9.11 5.25 51.35
CA SER A 98 -9.53 6.28 50.42
C SER A 98 -9.74 7.62 51.10
N PRO A 99 -9.00 8.66 50.77
CA PRO A 99 -9.22 10.01 51.27
C PRO A 99 -10.54 10.62 50.76
N ILE A 100 -10.96 10.19 49.56
CA ILE A 100 -12.22 10.66 48.91
C ILE A 100 -13.43 10.14 49.67
N GLN A 101 -13.40 8.85 50.01
CA GLN A 101 -14.53 8.18 50.68
C GLN A 101 -14.39 8.18 52.22
N GLN A 102 -13.25 8.55 52.77
CA GLN A 102 -12.90 8.51 54.21
C GLN A 102 -13.14 7.11 54.81
N LYS A 103 -12.85 6.06 54.04
CA LYS A 103 -13.09 4.63 54.38
C LYS A 103 -12.08 3.76 53.64
N LYS A 104 -11.88 2.54 54.15
CA LYS A 104 -11.19 1.49 53.39
C LYS A 104 -12.09 1.04 52.25
N VAL A 105 -11.56 1.04 51.03
CA VAL A 105 -12.25 0.60 49.81
C VAL A 105 -11.44 -0.50 49.13
N LEU A 106 -12.10 -1.60 48.81
CA LEU A 106 -11.56 -2.67 47.97
C LEU A 106 -12.06 -2.45 46.55
N TYR A 107 -11.15 -2.21 45.62
CA TYR A 107 -11.41 -2.14 44.19
C TYR A 107 -11.07 -3.43 43.50
N ILE A 108 -11.90 -3.86 42.55
CA ILE A 108 -11.65 -5.01 41.66
C ILE A 108 -11.85 -4.59 40.21
N LYS A 109 -10.95 -5.03 39.33
CA LYS A 109 -11.14 -4.97 37.88
C LYS A 109 -10.73 -6.27 37.23
N GLY A 110 -11.44 -6.72 36.19
CA GLY A 110 -11.15 -7.97 35.52
C GLY A 110 -12.15 -8.30 34.42
N ALA A 111 -12.17 -9.57 34.04
CA ALA A 111 -13.16 -10.08 33.10
C ALA A 111 -14.59 -9.80 33.63
N PRO A 112 -15.45 -9.13 32.84
CA PRO A 112 -16.75 -8.66 33.32
C PRO A 112 -17.59 -9.79 33.94
N GLU A 113 -17.61 -10.97 33.33
CA GLU A 113 -18.33 -12.13 33.79
C GLU A 113 -17.85 -12.62 35.17
N ILE A 114 -16.56 -12.48 35.46
CA ILE A 114 -15.99 -12.86 36.76
C ILE A 114 -16.31 -11.80 37.81
N VAL A 115 -16.16 -10.52 37.45
CA VAL A 115 -16.44 -9.40 38.36
C VAL A 115 -17.93 -9.36 38.72
N MET A 116 -18.82 -9.49 37.74
CA MET A 116 -20.28 -9.58 37.98
C MET A 116 -20.65 -10.73 38.89
N GLY A 117 -19.98 -11.89 38.75
CA GLY A 117 -20.18 -13.06 39.62
C GLY A 117 -19.76 -12.84 41.09
N LYS A 118 -19.01 -11.77 41.42
CA LYS A 118 -18.63 -11.36 42.77
C LYS A 118 -19.54 -10.27 43.33
N CYS A 119 -20.48 -9.73 42.53
CA CYS A 119 -21.33 -8.63 42.87
C CYS A 119 -22.76 -9.08 43.22
N ASN A 120 -23.45 -8.29 44.02
CA ASN A 120 -24.86 -8.48 44.31
C ASN A 120 -25.70 -7.81 43.21
N LEU A 121 -25.92 -8.52 42.12
CA LEU A 121 -26.75 -8.06 41.00
C LEU A 121 -28.09 -8.81 40.99
N SER A 122 -29.17 -8.11 40.74
CA SER A 122 -30.46 -8.71 40.46
C SER A 122 -30.43 -9.49 39.13
N PRO A 123 -31.33 -10.47 38.92
CA PRO A 123 -31.40 -11.19 37.63
C PRO A 123 -31.66 -10.25 36.43
N GLU A 124 -32.38 -9.17 36.64
CA GLU A 124 -32.68 -8.16 35.61
C GLU A 124 -31.43 -7.34 35.25
N GLU A 125 -30.68 -6.87 36.25
CA GLU A 125 -29.42 -6.16 36.06
C GLU A 125 -28.38 -7.07 35.38
N LEU A 126 -28.26 -8.32 35.80
CA LEU A 126 -27.36 -9.28 35.20
C LEU A 126 -27.68 -9.54 33.72
N THR A 127 -28.97 -9.63 33.38
CA THR A 127 -29.44 -9.77 32.00
C THR A 127 -29.07 -8.56 31.16
N HIS A 128 -29.29 -7.34 31.71
CA HIS A 128 -28.96 -6.08 31.05
C HIS A 128 -27.43 -5.96 30.79
N TYR A 129 -26.62 -6.14 31.82
CA TYR A 129 -25.16 -6.07 31.65
C TYR A 129 -24.60 -7.16 30.74
N ASN A 130 -25.16 -8.35 30.71
CA ASN A 130 -24.75 -9.40 29.78
C ASN A 130 -25.10 -9.03 28.31
N ALA A 131 -26.22 -8.38 28.07
CA ALA A 131 -26.58 -7.87 26.75
C ALA A 131 -25.63 -6.78 26.29
N ASP A 132 -25.29 -5.83 27.16
CA ASP A 132 -24.28 -4.79 26.85
C ASP A 132 -22.89 -5.38 26.60
N LEU A 133 -22.47 -6.34 27.45
CA LEU A 133 -21.22 -7.05 27.28
C LEU A 133 -21.12 -7.72 25.91
N LEU A 134 -22.19 -8.43 25.52
CA LEU A 134 -22.25 -9.09 24.22
C LEU A 134 -22.22 -8.06 23.07
N ALA A 135 -22.90 -6.92 23.21
CA ALA A 135 -22.90 -5.85 22.23
C ALA A 135 -21.49 -5.25 22.03
N TYR A 136 -20.74 -5.02 23.11
CA TYR A 136 -19.34 -4.55 23.04
C TYR A 136 -18.39 -5.62 22.48
N GLN A 137 -18.54 -6.88 22.89
CA GLN A 137 -17.73 -7.99 22.35
C GLN A 137 -17.97 -8.21 20.84
N ASN A 138 -19.21 -8.05 20.37
CA ASN A 138 -19.56 -8.11 18.95
C ASN A 138 -18.94 -6.96 18.14
N LYS A 139 -18.65 -5.82 18.79
CA LYS A 139 -17.88 -4.71 18.20
C LYS A 139 -16.37 -4.85 18.35
N ALA A 140 -15.89 -6.05 18.73
CA ALA A 140 -14.47 -6.33 18.92
C ALA A 140 -13.77 -5.49 20.01
N MET A 141 -14.52 -4.96 20.97
CA MET A 141 -13.99 -4.18 22.07
C MET A 141 -13.44 -5.10 23.17
N ARG A 142 -12.34 -4.69 23.78
CA ARG A 142 -11.88 -5.30 25.04
C ARG A 142 -12.74 -4.77 26.16
N THR A 143 -13.25 -5.67 26.99
CA THR A 143 -14.16 -5.31 28.09
C THR A 143 -13.54 -5.62 29.44
N LEU A 144 -13.73 -4.72 30.39
CA LEU A 144 -13.40 -4.88 31.81
C LEU A 144 -14.61 -4.54 32.67
N GLY A 145 -14.88 -5.39 33.65
CA GLY A 145 -15.81 -5.08 34.73
C GLY A 145 -15.07 -4.37 35.87
N LEU A 146 -15.71 -3.36 36.44
CA LEU A 146 -15.23 -2.63 37.61
C LEU A 146 -16.23 -2.79 38.74
N ALA A 147 -15.75 -3.06 39.95
CA ALA A 147 -16.56 -3.11 41.16
C ALA A 147 -15.78 -2.67 42.39
N TYR A 148 -16.48 -2.34 43.46
CA TYR A 148 -15.90 -1.94 44.74
C TYR A 148 -16.70 -2.51 45.93
N LYS A 149 -16.06 -2.46 47.11
CA LYS A 149 -16.69 -2.80 48.40
C LYS A 149 -16.10 -1.93 49.50
N PHE A 150 -16.92 -1.34 50.36
CA PHE A 150 -16.45 -0.68 51.57
C PHE A 150 -16.09 -1.74 52.62
N ILE A 151 -14.92 -1.61 53.20
CA ILE A 151 -14.36 -2.56 54.17
C ILE A 151 -14.37 -1.91 55.55
N PRO A 152 -14.99 -2.55 56.60
CA PRO A 152 -14.94 -2.09 57.96
C PRO A 152 -13.51 -2.04 58.51
N GLU A 153 -13.21 -1.09 59.40
CA GLU A 153 -11.86 -0.90 59.92
C GLU A 153 -11.30 -2.16 60.63
N ASN A 154 -12.18 -2.95 61.24
CA ASN A 154 -11.80 -4.16 61.98
C ASN A 154 -11.70 -5.41 61.12
N SER A 155 -11.87 -5.32 59.83
CA SER A 155 -11.76 -6.44 58.88
C SER A 155 -10.29 -6.76 58.53
N GLY A 156 -10.01 -7.98 58.16
CA GLY A 156 -8.73 -8.36 57.58
C GLY A 156 -8.33 -7.54 56.36
N ASN A 157 -7.04 -7.52 56.02
CA ASN A 157 -6.54 -6.73 54.89
C ASN A 157 -6.15 -7.61 53.69
N ASP A 158 -6.50 -8.91 53.68
CA ASP A 158 -6.20 -9.80 52.55
C ASP A 158 -7.21 -9.59 51.41
N CYS A 159 -6.75 -9.07 50.27
CA CYS A 159 -7.59 -8.83 49.09
C CYS A 159 -8.25 -10.10 48.58
N ALA A 160 -7.60 -11.27 48.64
CA ALA A 160 -8.12 -12.52 48.11
C ALA A 160 -9.31 -13.04 48.98
N GLU A 161 -9.18 -12.98 50.27
CA GLU A 161 -10.26 -13.31 51.20
C GLU A 161 -11.44 -12.38 51.05
N LEU A 162 -11.20 -11.06 51.07
CA LEU A 162 -12.23 -10.03 50.94
C LEU A 162 -13.02 -10.10 49.62
N VAL A 163 -12.36 -10.44 48.50
CA VAL A 163 -13.03 -10.66 47.21
C VAL A 163 -13.85 -11.95 47.21
N ASN A 164 -13.35 -13.01 47.90
CA ASN A 164 -14.05 -14.28 47.96
C ASN A 164 -15.31 -14.24 48.85
N GLU A 165 -15.36 -13.34 49.83
CA GLU A 165 -16.60 -13.04 50.58
C GLU A 165 -17.76 -12.57 49.70
N GLY A 166 -17.45 -12.03 48.50
CA GLY A 166 -18.45 -11.47 47.59
C GLY A 166 -19.02 -10.15 48.07
N ASN A 167 -20.30 -9.92 47.78
CA ASN A 167 -21.03 -8.69 48.15
C ASN A 167 -20.40 -7.40 47.62
N MET A 168 -19.78 -7.46 46.45
CA MET A 168 -19.25 -6.29 45.77
C MET A 168 -20.36 -5.47 45.12
N ILE A 169 -20.13 -4.17 44.97
CA ILE A 169 -21.02 -3.25 44.26
C ILE A 169 -20.45 -3.05 42.86
N PHE A 170 -21.23 -3.42 41.86
CA PHE A 170 -20.81 -3.28 40.47
C PHE A 170 -20.86 -1.82 40.01
N LEU A 171 -19.75 -1.31 39.45
CA LEU A 171 -19.66 0.05 38.92
C LEU A 171 -20.06 0.11 37.44
N GLY A 172 -19.73 -0.93 36.67
CA GLY A 172 -20.06 -0.99 35.27
C GLY A 172 -19.02 -1.76 34.43
N ILE A 173 -19.26 -1.75 33.13
CA ILE A 173 -18.38 -2.33 32.13
C ILE A 173 -17.65 -1.20 31.40
N VAL A 174 -16.33 -1.30 31.32
CA VAL A 174 -15.52 -0.43 30.47
C VAL A 174 -15.26 -1.18 29.17
N ALA A 175 -15.57 -0.54 28.05
CA ALA A 175 -15.31 -1.05 26.72
C ALA A 175 -14.16 -0.25 26.08
N ILE A 176 -13.10 -0.95 25.69
CA ILE A 176 -11.89 -0.36 25.12
C ILE A 176 -11.82 -0.81 23.66
N SER A 177 -11.94 0.13 22.74
CA SER A 177 -11.80 -0.14 21.31
C SER A 177 -10.36 0.08 20.89
N ASP A 178 -9.94 -0.70 19.90
CA ASP A 178 -8.70 -0.51 19.17
C ASP A 178 -9.08 0.04 17.77
N PRO A 179 -9.13 1.38 17.60
CA PRO A 179 -9.62 1.97 16.36
C PRO A 179 -8.68 1.67 15.20
N ILE A 180 -9.27 1.53 14.02
CA ILE A 180 -8.52 1.36 12.77
C ILE A 180 -7.79 2.65 12.45
N ARG A 181 -6.59 2.54 11.90
CA ARG A 181 -5.85 3.69 11.39
C ARG A 181 -6.68 4.40 10.31
N PRO A 182 -6.78 5.74 10.34
CA PRO A 182 -7.66 6.50 9.45
C PRO A 182 -7.36 6.33 7.95
N ASP A 183 -6.08 6.03 7.61
CA ASP A 183 -5.59 5.85 6.24
C ASP A 183 -5.95 4.49 5.62
N VAL A 184 -6.27 3.48 6.43
CA VAL A 184 -6.49 2.09 5.96
C VAL A 184 -7.73 1.94 5.09
N PRO A 185 -8.93 2.47 5.43
CA PRO A 185 -10.11 2.31 4.59
C PRO A 185 -9.92 2.84 3.17
N GLU A 186 -9.32 4.03 3.03
CA GLU A 186 -9.03 4.63 1.72
C GLU A 186 -8.03 3.80 0.93
N ALA A 187 -6.98 3.29 1.57
CA ALA A 187 -5.98 2.46 0.92
C ALA A 187 -6.53 1.11 0.46
N VAL A 188 -7.41 0.48 1.26
CA VAL A 188 -8.13 -0.75 0.88
C VAL A 188 -9.02 -0.48 -0.33
N GLN A 189 -9.77 0.62 -0.33
CA GLN A 189 -10.61 1.01 -1.46
C GLN A 189 -9.78 1.24 -2.74
N LYS A 190 -8.62 1.90 -2.65
CA LYS A 190 -7.69 2.07 -3.78
C LYS A 190 -7.21 0.73 -4.32
N CYS A 191 -6.84 -0.22 -3.46
CA CYS A 191 -6.46 -1.57 -3.87
C CYS A 191 -7.61 -2.30 -4.58
N GLN A 192 -8.83 -2.26 -4.01
CA GLN A 192 -10.01 -2.87 -4.63
C GLN A 192 -10.35 -2.25 -5.99
N SER A 193 -10.29 -0.92 -6.12
CA SER A 193 -10.48 -0.21 -7.38
C SER A 193 -9.44 -0.60 -8.44
N ALA A 194 -8.22 -0.91 -7.99
CA ALA A 194 -7.14 -1.42 -8.82
C ALA A 194 -7.30 -2.92 -9.19
N GLY A 195 -8.41 -3.56 -8.80
CA GLY A 195 -8.70 -4.97 -9.06
C GLY A 195 -7.87 -5.92 -8.19
N ILE A 196 -7.33 -5.45 -7.06
CA ILE A 196 -6.57 -6.27 -6.11
C ILE A 196 -7.51 -6.82 -5.05
N GLY A 197 -7.56 -8.14 -4.91
CA GLY A 197 -8.30 -8.81 -3.85
C GLY A 197 -7.57 -8.66 -2.51
N VAL A 198 -8.15 -7.90 -1.58
CA VAL A 198 -7.62 -7.75 -0.22
C VAL A 198 -8.19 -8.85 0.66
N LYS A 199 -7.36 -9.45 1.53
CA LYS A 199 -7.75 -10.50 2.47
C LYS A 199 -7.17 -10.19 3.86
N ILE A 200 -7.96 -10.44 4.90
CA ILE A 200 -7.51 -10.38 6.30
C ILE A 200 -7.24 -11.79 6.79
N VAL A 201 -6.03 -12.01 7.32
CA VAL A 201 -5.63 -13.27 7.95
C VAL A 201 -5.04 -12.95 9.32
N THR A 202 -5.75 -13.32 10.38
CA THR A 202 -5.41 -12.92 11.76
C THR A 202 -5.58 -14.06 12.76
N GLY A 203 -4.87 -14.00 13.88
CA GLY A 203 -5.08 -14.85 15.04
C GLY A 203 -6.30 -14.44 15.88
N ASP A 204 -6.94 -13.31 15.61
CA ASP A 204 -8.08 -12.79 16.34
C ASP A 204 -9.33 -13.67 16.20
N THR A 205 -10.35 -13.36 17.02
CA THR A 205 -11.64 -14.04 16.98
C THR A 205 -12.41 -13.73 15.69
N PRO A 206 -13.34 -14.61 15.25
CA PRO A 206 -14.16 -14.35 14.06
C PRO A 206 -14.95 -13.06 14.13
N GLY A 207 -15.51 -12.71 15.31
CA GLY A 207 -16.24 -11.46 15.51
C GLY A 207 -15.36 -10.23 15.30
N THR A 208 -14.19 -10.20 15.96
CA THR A 208 -13.20 -9.13 15.83
C THR A 208 -12.74 -8.94 14.38
N ALA A 209 -12.33 -10.04 13.73
CA ALA A 209 -11.82 -10.00 12.38
C ALA A 209 -12.88 -9.52 11.36
N THR A 210 -14.14 -9.97 11.53
CA THR A 210 -15.25 -9.56 10.65
C THR A 210 -15.62 -8.08 10.88
N GLU A 211 -15.60 -7.61 12.14
CA GLU A 211 -15.88 -6.20 12.43
C GLU A 211 -14.80 -5.28 11.86
N ILE A 212 -13.53 -5.62 12.01
CA ILE A 212 -12.42 -4.90 11.36
C ILE A 212 -12.63 -4.86 9.84
N ALA A 213 -12.96 -6.02 9.23
CA ALA A 213 -13.22 -6.10 7.79
C ALA A 213 -14.37 -5.19 7.35
N ARG A 214 -15.41 -5.04 8.18
CA ARG A 214 -16.55 -4.13 7.91
C ARG A 214 -16.12 -2.67 7.97
N GLN A 215 -15.40 -2.29 9.00
CA GLN A 215 -14.93 -0.90 9.19
C GLN A 215 -13.99 -0.42 8.10
N ILE A 216 -13.16 -1.31 7.51
CA ILE A 216 -12.27 -0.96 6.40
C ILE A 216 -12.93 -1.11 5.02
N GLY A 217 -14.23 -1.43 4.95
CA GLY A 217 -14.96 -1.59 3.69
C GLY A 217 -14.63 -2.86 2.90
N LEU A 218 -14.01 -3.86 3.53
CA LEU A 218 -13.73 -5.16 2.92
C LEU A 218 -14.94 -6.10 3.01
N TRP A 219 -15.59 -6.15 4.20
CA TRP A 219 -16.79 -6.94 4.42
C TRP A 219 -18.04 -6.12 4.07
N LYS A 220 -18.86 -6.67 3.18
CA LYS A 220 -20.05 -6.03 2.65
C LYS A 220 -21.32 -6.73 3.10
N PRO A 221 -22.50 -6.07 3.03
CA PRO A 221 -23.78 -6.68 3.43
C PRO A 221 -24.14 -7.97 2.68
N GLU A 222 -23.70 -8.11 1.44
CA GLU A 222 -23.91 -9.30 0.59
C GLU A 222 -22.97 -10.47 0.90
N ASP A 223 -21.94 -10.27 1.74
CA ASP A 223 -20.99 -11.33 2.08
C ASP A 223 -21.60 -12.37 3.03
N THR A 224 -21.23 -13.61 2.82
CA THR A 224 -21.75 -14.79 3.52
C THR A 224 -20.63 -15.57 4.21
N ASP A 225 -20.97 -16.66 4.88
CA ASP A 225 -19.99 -17.56 5.50
C ASP A 225 -19.01 -18.18 4.50
N ARG A 226 -19.29 -18.13 3.19
CA ARG A 226 -18.32 -18.51 2.16
C ARG A 226 -17.10 -17.57 2.14
N ASN A 227 -17.30 -16.29 2.51
CA ASN A 227 -16.27 -15.27 2.47
C ASN A 227 -15.42 -15.19 3.75
N ARG A 228 -15.76 -15.97 4.79
CA ARG A 228 -14.99 -16.05 6.05
C ARG A 228 -14.79 -17.49 6.48
N ILE A 229 -13.69 -17.77 7.19
CA ILE A 229 -13.36 -19.07 7.72
C ILE A 229 -12.46 -18.95 8.95
N THR A 230 -12.47 -19.93 9.82
CA THR A 230 -11.45 -20.05 10.88
C THR A 230 -10.27 -20.90 10.42
N GLY A 231 -9.08 -20.70 11.04
CA GLY A 231 -7.91 -21.51 10.71
C GLY A 231 -8.14 -23.01 10.92
N VAL A 232 -8.93 -23.39 11.94
CA VAL A 232 -9.27 -24.81 12.21
C VAL A 232 -10.12 -25.39 11.09
N GLU A 233 -11.18 -24.67 10.67
CA GLU A 233 -12.03 -25.08 9.55
C GLU A 233 -11.23 -25.15 8.25
N PHE A 234 -10.39 -24.15 7.98
CA PHE A 234 -9.53 -24.12 6.79
C PHE A 234 -8.53 -25.27 6.72
N ALA A 235 -7.96 -25.65 7.87
CA ALA A 235 -7.05 -26.79 7.95
C ALA A 235 -7.76 -28.14 7.74
N ALA A 236 -9.07 -28.21 8.03
CA ALA A 236 -9.88 -29.42 7.85
C ALA A 236 -10.35 -29.62 6.39
N LEU A 237 -10.32 -28.56 5.55
CA LEU A 237 -10.68 -28.66 4.13
C LEU A 237 -9.64 -29.47 3.35
N SER A 238 -10.10 -30.30 2.42
CA SER A 238 -9.25 -30.87 1.38
C SER A 238 -8.67 -29.75 0.49
N ASP A 239 -7.61 -30.07 -0.26
CA ASP A 239 -7.01 -29.05 -1.16
C ASP A 239 -7.97 -28.64 -2.27
N GLU A 240 -8.82 -29.55 -2.76
CA GLU A 240 -9.83 -29.23 -3.78
C GLU A 240 -10.90 -28.26 -3.25
N GLU A 241 -11.44 -28.53 -2.05
CA GLU A 241 -12.43 -27.66 -1.40
C GLU A 241 -11.82 -26.29 -1.06
N ALA A 242 -10.58 -26.25 -0.57
CA ALA A 242 -9.88 -25.03 -0.27
C ALA A 242 -9.61 -24.21 -1.55
N LEU A 243 -9.18 -24.85 -2.65
CA LEU A 243 -8.99 -24.22 -3.95
C LEU A 243 -10.29 -23.61 -4.51
N ASP A 244 -11.44 -24.28 -4.33
CA ASP A 244 -12.72 -23.72 -4.78
C ASP A 244 -13.10 -22.44 -4.05
N ARG A 245 -12.74 -22.35 -2.77
CA ARG A 245 -13.14 -21.26 -1.87
C ARG A 245 -12.14 -20.11 -1.79
N VAL A 246 -10.85 -20.35 -2.06
CA VAL A 246 -9.74 -19.44 -1.73
C VAL A 246 -9.86 -18.04 -2.37
N LEU A 247 -10.43 -17.92 -3.58
CA LEU A 247 -10.61 -16.63 -4.24
C LEU A 247 -11.71 -15.79 -3.58
N ASP A 248 -12.80 -16.43 -3.14
CA ASP A 248 -13.95 -15.75 -2.50
C ASP A 248 -13.67 -15.37 -1.05
N LEU A 249 -12.70 -16.01 -0.41
CA LEU A 249 -12.35 -15.78 0.98
C LEU A 249 -11.85 -14.36 1.20
N LYS A 250 -12.42 -13.65 2.17
CA LYS A 250 -12.04 -12.30 2.57
C LYS A 250 -11.41 -12.25 3.97
N VAL A 251 -11.89 -13.09 4.89
CA VAL A 251 -11.46 -13.10 6.29
C VAL A 251 -11.12 -14.50 6.75
N MET A 252 -9.91 -14.70 7.24
CA MET A 252 -9.49 -15.89 7.97
C MET A 252 -9.12 -15.48 9.40
N SER A 253 -9.88 -15.98 10.37
CA SER A 253 -9.70 -15.74 11.81
C SER A 253 -9.06 -16.94 12.50
N ARG A 254 -8.46 -16.76 13.68
CA ARG A 254 -7.77 -17.82 14.41
C ARG A 254 -6.75 -18.60 13.56
N ALA A 255 -6.14 -17.91 12.60
CA ALA A 255 -5.17 -18.49 11.68
C ALA A 255 -3.84 -18.74 12.37
N ARG A 256 -3.28 -19.93 12.13
CA ARG A 256 -1.93 -20.30 12.52
C ARG A 256 -0.94 -19.94 11.40
N PRO A 257 0.37 -19.88 11.65
CA PRO A 257 1.37 -19.60 10.63
C PRO A 257 1.26 -20.48 9.38
N MET A 258 1.03 -21.79 9.59
CA MET A 258 0.86 -22.75 8.48
C MET A 258 -0.41 -22.51 7.65
N ASP A 259 -1.50 -22.03 8.27
CA ASP A 259 -2.74 -21.72 7.57
C ASP A 259 -2.53 -20.51 6.65
N LYS A 260 -1.75 -19.51 7.09
CA LYS A 260 -1.35 -18.35 6.28
C LYS A 260 -0.53 -18.77 5.06
N GLN A 261 0.46 -19.62 5.25
CA GLN A 261 1.30 -20.13 4.17
C GLN A 261 0.48 -20.96 3.17
N ARG A 262 -0.37 -21.88 3.64
CA ARG A 262 -1.23 -22.70 2.78
C ARG A 262 -2.17 -21.83 1.94
N LEU A 263 -2.75 -20.77 2.52
CA LEU A 263 -3.57 -19.80 1.78
C LEU A 263 -2.80 -19.16 0.62
N VAL A 264 -1.57 -18.72 0.87
CA VAL A 264 -0.69 -18.15 -0.17
C VAL A 264 -0.46 -19.16 -1.30
N GLN A 265 -0.09 -20.39 -0.97
CA GLN A 265 0.16 -21.46 -1.95
C GLN A 265 -1.06 -21.75 -2.81
N LEU A 266 -2.25 -21.86 -2.21
CA LEU A 266 -3.50 -22.12 -2.94
C LEU A 266 -3.91 -20.95 -3.85
N LEU A 267 -3.69 -19.70 -3.42
CA LEU A 267 -3.89 -18.52 -4.27
C LEU A 267 -2.95 -18.54 -5.47
N GLN A 268 -1.69 -18.90 -5.28
CA GLN A 268 -0.70 -19.03 -6.34
C GLN A 268 -1.06 -20.14 -7.32
N GLN A 269 -1.56 -21.28 -6.85
CA GLN A 269 -2.06 -22.37 -7.70
C GLN A 269 -3.24 -21.93 -8.57
N LYS A 270 -4.07 -20.98 -8.11
CA LYS A 270 -5.12 -20.32 -8.91
C LYS A 270 -4.59 -19.27 -9.89
N GLY A 271 -3.27 -19.10 -9.97
CA GLY A 271 -2.63 -18.14 -10.88
C GLY A 271 -2.64 -16.69 -10.35
N ALA A 272 -2.96 -16.47 -9.06
CA ALA A 272 -2.87 -15.15 -8.46
C ALA A 272 -1.43 -14.79 -8.12
N VAL A 273 -1.08 -13.52 -8.29
CA VAL A 273 0.15 -12.94 -7.73
C VAL A 273 -0.18 -12.43 -6.34
N VAL A 274 0.49 -12.98 -5.33
CA VAL A 274 0.17 -12.76 -3.93
C VAL A 274 1.22 -11.88 -3.27
N ALA A 275 0.78 -10.79 -2.65
CA ALA A 275 1.59 -10.01 -1.71
C ALA A 275 1.09 -10.28 -0.28
N VAL A 276 2.00 -10.45 0.66
CA VAL A 276 1.70 -10.67 2.08
C VAL A 276 2.31 -9.55 2.90
N THR A 277 1.56 -9.04 3.86
CA THR A 277 2.09 -8.11 4.86
C THR A 277 2.12 -8.76 6.24
N GLY A 278 3.18 -8.54 7.00
CA GLY A 278 3.33 -9.06 8.35
C GLY A 278 4.41 -8.34 9.15
N ASP A 279 4.30 -8.42 10.48
CA ASP A 279 5.25 -7.79 11.42
C ASP A 279 5.88 -8.79 12.40
N GLY A 280 5.30 -9.99 12.52
CA GLY A 280 5.67 -10.99 13.48
C GLY A 280 6.45 -12.17 12.90
N THR A 281 7.09 -12.93 13.78
CA THR A 281 7.73 -14.22 13.44
C THR A 281 6.74 -15.23 12.87
N ASN A 282 5.47 -15.13 13.27
CA ASN A 282 4.40 -16.00 12.78
C ASN A 282 4.03 -15.76 11.32
N ASP A 283 4.42 -14.62 10.76
CA ASP A 283 4.14 -14.25 9.37
C ASP A 283 5.27 -14.67 8.42
N ALA A 284 6.46 -14.94 8.94
CA ALA A 284 7.64 -15.25 8.14
C ALA A 284 7.45 -16.36 7.10
N PRO A 285 6.77 -17.50 7.39
CA PRO A 285 6.54 -18.53 6.38
C PRO A 285 5.68 -18.05 5.21
N ALA A 286 4.68 -17.20 5.48
CA ALA A 286 3.81 -16.64 4.45
C ALA A 286 4.51 -15.51 3.66
N LEU A 287 5.30 -14.67 4.34
CA LEU A 287 6.12 -13.62 3.72
C LEU A 287 7.10 -14.20 2.71
N ASN A 288 7.83 -15.24 3.10
CA ASN A 288 8.84 -15.89 2.24
C ASN A 288 8.20 -16.65 1.06
N HIS A 289 6.97 -17.17 1.21
CA HIS A 289 6.29 -17.91 0.15
C HIS A 289 5.55 -17.02 -0.86
N ALA A 290 5.22 -15.79 -0.47
CA ALA A 290 4.56 -14.83 -1.36
C ALA A 290 5.49 -14.42 -2.51
N GLN A 291 4.91 -13.96 -3.63
CA GLN A 291 5.71 -13.32 -4.68
C GLN A 291 6.25 -11.95 -4.23
N VAL A 292 5.59 -11.32 -3.27
CA VAL A 292 6.07 -10.08 -2.64
C VAL A 292 5.78 -10.14 -1.14
N GLY A 293 6.81 -10.33 -0.34
CA GLY A 293 6.74 -10.21 1.12
C GLY A 293 6.97 -8.75 1.54
N LEU A 294 6.08 -8.22 2.37
CA LEU A 294 6.14 -6.84 2.89
C LEU A 294 6.19 -6.87 4.42
N SER A 295 7.30 -6.46 5.01
CA SER A 295 7.38 -6.30 6.47
C SER A 295 7.13 -4.86 6.91
N MET A 296 6.66 -4.71 8.15
CA MET A 296 6.55 -3.39 8.78
C MET A 296 7.93 -2.93 9.30
N GLY A 297 8.20 -1.63 9.29
CA GLY A 297 9.43 -1.04 9.80
C GLY A 297 9.66 -1.33 11.27
N THR A 298 8.57 -1.41 12.04
CA THR A 298 8.57 -1.84 13.45
C THR A 298 8.49 -3.36 13.63
N GLY A 299 8.41 -4.15 12.54
CA GLY A 299 8.36 -5.60 12.54
C GLY A 299 9.62 -6.26 13.14
N THR A 300 9.51 -7.53 13.50
CA THR A 300 10.63 -8.34 14.01
C THR A 300 11.72 -8.51 12.94
N SER A 301 12.98 -8.75 13.36
CA SER A 301 14.07 -9.04 12.42
C SER A 301 13.73 -10.24 11.53
N VAL A 302 13.09 -11.27 12.07
CA VAL A 302 12.68 -12.46 11.31
C VAL A 302 11.67 -12.12 10.21
N ALA A 303 10.69 -11.25 10.48
CA ALA A 303 9.74 -10.80 9.45
C ALA A 303 10.43 -9.97 8.36
N LYS A 304 11.39 -9.11 8.76
CA LYS A 304 12.18 -8.29 7.81
C LYS A 304 13.08 -9.14 6.92
N GLU A 305 13.74 -10.14 7.46
CA GLU A 305 14.58 -11.07 6.70
C GLU A 305 13.76 -11.96 5.73
N ALA A 306 12.52 -12.29 6.10
CA ALA A 306 11.61 -13.08 5.28
C ALA A 306 10.88 -12.26 4.21
N SER A 307 11.06 -10.95 4.15
CA SER A 307 10.33 -10.04 3.24
C SER A 307 11.25 -9.44 2.17
N ASP A 308 10.65 -9.06 1.03
CA ASP A 308 11.33 -8.38 -0.07
C ASP A 308 11.37 -6.87 0.11
N ILE A 309 10.39 -6.31 0.83
CA ILE A 309 10.21 -4.87 1.04
C ILE A 309 9.91 -4.59 2.51
N THR A 310 10.52 -3.56 3.08
CA THR A 310 10.19 -3.06 4.42
C THR A 310 9.51 -1.71 4.34
N LEU A 311 8.31 -1.59 4.92
CA LEU A 311 7.52 -0.35 4.99
C LEU A 311 7.95 0.45 6.21
N LEU A 312 8.74 1.51 6.02
CA LEU A 312 9.34 2.29 7.12
C LEU A 312 8.31 3.06 7.96
N ASP A 313 7.18 3.42 7.36
CA ASP A 313 6.11 4.18 7.99
C ASP A 313 4.98 3.30 8.57
N ASP A 314 5.11 2.00 8.45
CA ASP A 314 4.10 1.01 8.87
C ASP A 314 2.69 1.25 8.28
N SER A 315 2.59 2.00 7.18
CA SER A 315 1.31 2.40 6.59
C SER A 315 0.85 1.47 5.48
N PHE A 316 -0.40 1.04 5.55
CA PHE A 316 -1.03 0.29 4.45
C PHE A 316 -1.21 1.16 3.19
N HIS A 317 -1.28 2.48 3.35
CA HIS A 317 -1.30 3.42 2.22
C HIS A 317 -0.03 3.32 1.37
N SER A 318 1.13 3.06 1.97
CA SER A 318 2.39 2.89 1.27
C SER A 318 2.40 1.65 0.37
N ILE A 319 1.62 0.61 0.72
CA ILE A 319 1.42 -0.56 -0.16
C ILE A 319 0.67 -0.16 -1.44
N ALA A 320 -0.44 0.57 -1.32
CA ALA A 320 -1.17 1.06 -2.49
C ALA A 320 -0.30 1.96 -3.37
N THR A 321 0.54 2.79 -2.74
CA THR A 321 1.53 3.64 -3.43
C THR A 321 2.59 2.80 -4.13
N ALA A 322 3.14 1.76 -3.50
CA ALA A 322 4.12 0.85 -4.11
C ALA A 322 3.53 0.12 -5.33
N VAL A 323 2.28 -0.32 -5.27
CA VAL A 323 1.56 -0.89 -6.43
C VAL A 323 1.44 0.11 -7.56
N MET A 324 1.08 1.35 -7.27
CA MET A 324 1.00 2.43 -8.27
C MET A 324 2.36 2.67 -8.94
N TRP A 325 3.43 2.73 -8.18
CA TRP A 325 4.80 2.87 -8.70
C TRP A 325 5.21 1.68 -9.56
N GLY A 326 4.98 0.45 -9.11
CA GLY A 326 5.31 -0.76 -9.85
C GLY A 326 4.57 -0.84 -11.20
N ARG A 327 3.28 -0.54 -11.23
CA ARG A 327 2.48 -0.47 -12.45
C ARG A 327 2.93 0.64 -13.39
N SER A 328 3.31 1.80 -12.84
CA SER A 328 3.82 2.93 -13.63
C SER A 328 5.19 2.62 -14.23
N LEU A 329 6.09 2.01 -13.47
CA LEU A 329 7.38 1.56 -13.96
C LEU A 329 7.24 0.56 -15.11
N TYR A 330 6.33 -0.41 -14.95
CA TYR A 330 6.04 -1.36 -16.02
C TYR A 330 5.55 -0.69 -17.31
N LYS A 331 4.69 0.34 -17.20
CA LYS A 331 4.29 1.15 -18.36
C LYS A 331 5.44 1.89 -18.99
N ASN A 332 6.36 2.41 -18.18
CA ASN A 332 7.54 3.10 -18.69
C ASN A 332 8.45 2.13 -19.47
N ILE A 333 8.61 0.90 -18.98
CA ILE A 333 9.29 -0.18 -19.73
C ILE A 333 8.60 -0.46 -21.08
N GLN A 334 7.27 -0.57 -21.08
CA GLN A 334 6.53 -0.78 -22.32
C GLN A 334 6.70 0.39 -23.32
N ARG A 335 6.69 1.63 -22.85
CA ARG A 335 6.94 2.83 -23.67
C ARG A 335 8.32 2.79 -24.32
N PHE A 336 9.33 2.44 -23.54
CA PHE A 336 10.69 2.26 -24.05
C PHE A 336 10.77 1.13 -25.10
N ILE A 337 10.18 -0.03 -24.83
CA ILE A 337 10.15 -1.15 -25.77
C ILE A 337 9.47 -0.76 -27.09
N VAL A 338 8.33 -0.05 -27.03
CA VAL A 338 7.64 0.42 -28.24
C VAL A 338 8.53 1.35 -29.04
N PHE A 339 9.20 2.29 -28.38
CA PHE A 339 10.10 3.22 -29.02
C PHE A 339 11.28 2.50 -29.68
N GLN A 340 12.02 1.69 -28.92
CA GLN A 340 13.23 1.01 -29.38
C GLN A 340 12.95 -0.02 -30.48
N LEU A 341 11.90 -0.83 -30.35
CA LEU A 341 11.56 -1.80 -31.38
C LEU A 341 11.12 -1.12 -32.68
N THR A 342 10.45 0.02 -32.60
CA THR A 342 10.10 0.80 -33.80
C THR A 342 11.37 1.24 -34.53
N ILE A 343 12.36 1.79 -33.83
CA ILE A 343 13.65 2.19 -34.40
C ILE A 343 14.34 0.99 -35.08
N ASN A 344 14.49 -0.10 -34.34
CA ASN A 344 15.22 -1.28 -34.82
C ASN A 344 14.56 -1.92 -36.04
N VAL A 345 13.23 -2.03 -36.06
CA VAL A 345 12.49 -2.56 -37.22
C VAL A 345 12.70 -1.67 -38.44
N VAL A 346 12.59 -0.35 -38.28
CA VAL A 346 12.79 0.60 -39.39
C VAL A 346 14.23 0.57 -39.90
N ALA A 347 15.19 0.60 -39.01
CA ALA A 347 16.61 0.59 -39.37
C ALA A 347 17.00 -0.69 -40.11
N LEU A 348 16.66 -1.86 -39.54
CA LEU A 348 16.96 -3.15 -40.14
C LEU A 348 16.27 -3.30 -41.52
N ALA A 349 14.98 -2.94 -41.59
CA ALA A 349 14.23 -3.03 -42.83
C ALA A 349 14.77 -2.05 -43.90
N SER A 350 15.21 -0.84 -43.52
CA SER A 350 15.80 0.14 -44.44
C SER A 350 17.11 -0.36 -45.04
N VAL A 351 17.98 -0.96 -44.21
CA VAL A 351 19.25 -1.52 -44.66
C VAL A 351 19.03 -2.73 -45.56
N LEU A 352 18.12 -3.65 -45.15
CA LEU A 352 17.83 -4.86 -45.90
C LEU A 352 17.22 -4.52 -47.28
N LEU A 353 16.18 -3.69 -47.30
CA LEU A 353 15.51 -3.30 -48.55
C LEU A 353 16.43 -2.45 -49.44
N GLY A 354 17.24 -1.56 -48.87
CA GLY A 354 18.26 -0.80 -49.62
C GLY A 354 19.22 -1.73 -50.37
N ALA A 355 19.68 -2.80 -49.75
CA ALA A 355 20.51 -3.80 -50.39
C ALA A 355 19.82 -4.50 -51.57
N PHE A 356 18.50 -4.85 -51.41
CA PHE A 356 17.72 -5.42 -52.52
C PHE A 356 17.54 -4.46 -53.70
N PHE A 357 17.46 -3.16 -53.45
CA PHE A 357 17.36 -2.15 -54.49
C PHE A 357 18.74 -1.80 -55.12
N GLY A 358 19.82 -2.45 -54.68
CA GLY A 358 21.16 -2.23 -55.22
C GLY A 358 21.74 -0.84 -54.94
N THR A 359 21.35 -0.27 -53.82
CA THR A 359 21.90 1.01 -53.32
C THR A 359 23.08 0.75 -52.40
N GLU A 360 23.99 1.70 -52.27
CA GLU A 360 24.98 1.70 -51.17
C GLU A 360 24.22 1.65 -49.83
N LEU A 361 24.90 1.13 -48.79
CA LEU A 361 24.31 1.05 -47.44
C LEU A 361 23.75 2.43 -47.02
N PRO A 362 22.41 2.57 -46.87
CA PRO A 362 21.80 3.87 -46.59
C PRO A 362 22.17 4.40 -45.20
N LEU A 363 22.53 3.51 -44.27
CA LEU A 363 23.03 3.82 -42.93
C LEU A 363 24.32 3.11 -42.68
N THR A 364 25.33 3.82 -42.15
CA THR A 364 26.61 3.23 -41.76
C THR A 364 26.55 2.62 -40.37
N VAL A 365 27.52 1.76 -40.03
CA VAL A 365 27.67 1.16 -38.70
C VAL A 365 27.81 2.24 -37.61
N THR A 366 28.57 3.29 -37.86
CA THR A 366 28.77 4.41 -36.93
C THR A 366 27.50 5.22 -36.70
N GLN A 367 26.69 5.45 -37.74
CA GLN A 367 25.38 6.07 -37.62
C GLN A 367 24.39 5.20 -36.79
N MET A 368 24.42 3.89 -37.02
CA MET A 368 23.61 2.94 -36.23
C MET A 368 24.05 2.86 -34.75
N LEU A 369 25.36 2.95 -34.48
CA LEU A 369 25.88 3.03 -33.12
C LEU A 369 25.44 4.33 -32.42
N TRP A 370 25.44 5.46 -33.14
CA TRP A 370 24.89 6.71 -32.59
C TRP A 370 23.43 6.53 -32.15
N VAL A 371 22.60 5.97 -33.00
CA VAL A 371 21.16 5.80 -32.73
C VAL A 371 20.93 4.79 -31.62
N ASN A 372 21.51 3.58 -31.72
CA ASN A 372 21.18 2.47 -30.83
C ASN A 372 21.93 2.52 -29.50
N LEU A 373 23.10 3.18 -29.40
CA LEU A 373 23.84 3.25 -28.16
C LEU A 373 23.63 4.56 -27.43
N ILE A 374 23.71 5.70 -28.13
CA ILE A 374 23.69 7.01 -27.49
C ILE A 374 22.25 7.54 -27.40
N MET A 375 21.55 7.66 -28.53
CA MET A 375 20.20 8.19 -28.55
C MET A 375 19.23 7.30 -27.74
N ASP A 376 19.31 5.97 -27.87
CA ASP A 376 18.46 5.04 -27.10
C ASP A 376 18.73 5.10 -25.61
N THR A 377 19.99 5.30 -25.18
CA THR A 377 20.31 5.46 -23.75
C THR A 377 19.66 6.71 -23.16
N PHE A 378 19.75 7.84 -23.84
CA PHE A 378 19.08 9.06 -23.38
C PHE A 378 17.56 8.94 -23.43
N ALA A 379 17.01 8.32 -24.47
CA ALA A 379 15.58 8.05 -24.57
C ALA A 379 15.09 7.11 -23.45
N ALA A 380 15.86 6.07 -23.11
CA ALA A 380 15.56 5.18 -22.00
C ALA A 380 15.53 5.93 -20.66
N MET A 381 16.50 6.80 -20.40
CA MET A 381 16.53 7.64 -19.19
C MET A 381 15.31 8.55 -19.12
N ALA A 382 14.94 9.20 -20.22
CA ALA A 382 13.76 10.06 -20.27
C ALA A 382 12.47 9.29 -20.02
N LEU A 383 12.29 8.13 -20.64
CA LEU A 383 11.08 7.32 -20.50
C LEU A 383 11.01 6.62 -19.13
N ALA A 384 12.14 6.22 -18.55
CA ALA A 384 12.19 5.62 -17.21
C ALA A 384 11.86 6.64 -16.10
N SER A 385 12.21 7.91 -16.29
CA SER A 385 12.00 8.97 -15.30
C SER A 385 10.56 9.55 -15.30
N ILE A 386 9.65 9.03 -16.14
CA ILE A 386 8.25 9.45 -16.13
C ILE A 386 7.62 9.15 -14.76
N PRO A 387 7.06 10.17 -14.07
CA PRO A 387 6.49 9.98 -12.74
C PRO A 387 5.28 9.02 -12.75
N PRO A 388 4.97 8.40 -11.62
CA PRO A 388 3.83 7.51 -11.51
C PRO A 388 2.51 8.28 -11.72
N SER A 389 1.56 7.61 -12.36
CA SER A 389 0.22 8.15 -12.61
C SER A 389 -0.83 7.38 -11.82
N ALA A 390 -1.75 8.08 -11.16
CA ALA A 390 -2.89 7.46 -10.48
C ALA A 390 -3.81 6.68 -11.45
N ASP A 391 -3.79 6.98 -12.74
CA ASP A 391 -4.60 6.29 -13.75
C ASP A 391 -4.31 4.78 -13.82
N VAL A 392 -3.10 4.34 -13.45
CA VAL A 392 -2.74 2.91 -13.45
C VAL A 392 -3.51 2.11 -12.41
N MET A 393 -4.04 2.77 -11.39
CA MET A 393 -4.86 2.14 -10.35
C MET A 393 -6.31 1.86 -10.81
N ASN A 394 -6.71 2.37 -11.96
CA ASN A 394 -8.00 2.04 -12.58
C ASN A 394 -7.91 0.85 -13.55
N GLU A 395 -6.73 0.27 -13.71
CA GLU A 395 -6.50 -0.86 -14.60
C GLU A 395 -6.55 -2.20 -13.82
N LYS A 396 -7.06 -3.23 -14.48
CA LYS A 396 -7.05 -4.59 -13.89
C LYS A 396 -5.62 -5.12 -13.77
N PRO A 397 -5.34 -5.97 -12.77
CA PRO A 397 -4.07 -6.67 -12.67
C PRO A 397 -3.79 -7.48 -13.94
N ARG A 398 -2.51 -7.58 -14.31
CA ARG A 398 -2.07 -8.44 -15.39
C ARG A 398 -2.09 -9.90 -14.95
N LYS A 399 -2.26 -10.79 -15.93
CA LYS A 399 -2.06 -12.22 -15.70
C LYS A 399 -0.55 -12.54 -15.74
N THR A 400 -0.15 -13.60 -15.06
CA THR A 400 1.25 -14.05 -15.00
C THR A 400 1.81 -14.49 -16.35
N ASP A 401 0.96 -14.96 -17.25
CA ASP A 401 1.29 -15.44 -18.60
C ASP A 401 1.16 -14.38 -19.70
N ASP A 402 0.81 -13.14 -19.34
CA ASP A 402 0.73 -12.03 -20.30
C ASP A 402 2.12 -11.63 -20.82
N PHE A 403 2.28 -11.60 -22.14
CA PHE A 403 3.50 -11.11 -22.78
C PHE A 403 3.73 -9.62 -22.54
N ILE A 404 5.00 -9.23 -22.41
CA ILE A 404 5.38 -7.81 -22.28
C ILE A 404 4.92 -7.02 -23.51
N ILE A 405 5.11 -7.57 -24.70
CA ILE A 405 4.67 -6.96 -25.96
C ILE A 405 3.22 -7.31 -26.21
N THR A 406 2.34 -6.39 -25.89
CA THR A 406 0.90 -6.56 -26.10
C THR A 406 0.51 -6.47 -27.59
N LYS A 407 -0.70 -6.95 -27.93
CA LYS A 407 -1.26 -6.82 -29.29
C LYS A 407 -1.31 -5.35 -29.75
N VAL A 408 -1.57 -4.42 -28.81
CA VAL A 408 -1.62 -2.98 -29.09
C VAL A 408 -0.22 -2.45 -29.41
N MET A 409 0.79 -2.83 -28.61
CA MET A 409 2.20 -2.48 -28.88
C MET A 409 2.65 -2.96 -30.24
N ARG A 410 2.38 -4.23 -30.58
CA ARG A 410 2.74 -4.81 -31.88
C ARG A 410 2.11 -4.05 -33.05
N LYS A 411 0.81 -3.70 -32.95
CA LYS A 411 0.14 -2.89 -33.97
C LYS A 411 0.75 -1.50 -34.12
N ASN A 412 1.13 -0.88 -33.01
CA ASN A 412 1.77 0.44 -33.02
C ASN A 412 3.18 0.38 -33.65
N ILE A 413 4.01 -0.57 -33.21
CA ILE A 413 5.39 -0.76 -33.74
C ILE A 413 5.36 -1.00 -35.25
N LEU A 414 4.53 -1.93 -35.71
CA LEU A 414 4.43 -2.24 -37.13
C LEU A 414 3.78 -1.12 -37.94
N GLY A 415 2.76 -0.45 -37.41
CA GLY A 415 2.08 0.65 -38.11
C GLY A 415 2.97 1.88 -38.27
N VAL A 416 3.56 2.35 -37.19
CA VAL A 416 4.50 3.49 -37.24
C VAL A 416 5.75 3.12 -38.02
N GLY A 417 6.29 1.92 -37.78
CA GLY A 417 7.46 1.41 -38.50
C GLY A 417 7.24 1.33 -40.00
N PHE A 418 6.08 0.84 -40.44
CA PHE A 418 5.74 0.81 -41.87
C PHE A 418 5.65 2.23 -42.48
N CYS A 419 5.04 3.20 -41.78
CA CYS A 419 4.98 4.57 -42.25
C CYS A 419 6.40 5.18 -42.40
N PHE A 420 7.26 5.00 -41.42
CA PHE A 420 8.64 5.50 -41.49
C PHE A 420 9.42 4.83 -42.60
N LEU A 421 9.30 3.50 -42.71
CA LEU A 421 9.94 2.74 -43.76
C LEU A 421 9.51 3.19 -45.16
N ALA A 422 8.22 3.45 -45.39
CA ALA A 422 7.72 3.94 -46.66
C ALA A 422 8.33 5.30 -47.04
N ILE A 423 8.47 6.23 -46.07
CA ILE A 423 9.12 7.52 -46.29
C ILE A 423 10.59 7.33 -46.65
N LEU A 424 11.31 6.54 -45.87
CA LEU A 424 12.75 6.29 -46.09
C LEU A 424 13.02 5.56 -47.38
N MET A 425 12.21 4.59 -47.77
CA MET A 425 12.34 3.90 -49.07
C MET A 425 12.07 4.84 -50.23
N THR A 426 11.10 5.74 -50.13
CA THR A 426 10.86 6.77 -51.13
C THR A 426 12.11 7.65 -51.30
N LEU A 427 12.73 8.08 -50.20
CA LEU A 427 13.98 8.86 -50.24
C LEU A 427 15.13 8.09 -50.88
N ILE A 428 15.28 6.78 -50.56
CA ILE A 428 16.31 5.94 -51.20
C ILE A 428 16.12 5.87 -52.73
N VAL A 429 14.88 5.72 -53.19
CA VAL A 429 14.60 5.71 -54.64
C VAL A 429 14.94 7.05 -55.29
N ILE A 430 14.67 8.17 -54.64
CA ILE A 430 15.00 9.50 -55.11
C ILE A 430 16.55 9.67 -55.14
N ILE A 431 17.26 9.30 -54.08
CA ILE A 431 18.73 9.40 -53.98
C ILE A 431 19.41 8.60 -55.13
N LYS A 432 18.86 7.42 -55.45
CA LYS A 432 19.42 6.59 -56.54
C LYS A 432 19.35 7.29 -57.92
N GLN A 433 18.48 8.25 -58.11
CA GLN A 433 18.32 8.98 -59.37
C GLN A 433 19.12 10.30 -59.38
N MET A 434 19.78 10.67 -58.27
CA MET A 434 20.54 11.91 -58.16
C MET A 434 21.92 11.80 -58.82
N PRO A 435 22.49 12.91 -59.29
CA PRO A 435 23.89 13.02 -59.72
C PRO A 435 24.86 12.61 -58.61
N ALA A 436 25.97 11.99 -58.97
CA ALA A 436 26.94 11.43 -58.02
C ALA A 436 27.50 12.45 -57.02
N ASP A 437 27.65 13.68 -57.43
CA ASP A 437 28.12 14.83 -56.62
C ASP A 437 27.16 15.22 -55.51
N LEU A 438 25.87 14.92 -55.63
CA LEU A 438 24.81 15.26 -54.64
C LEU A 438 24.50 14.08 -53.71
N VAL A 439 24.96 12.86 -54.00
CA VAL A 439 24.60 11.67 -53.22
C VAL A 439 25.09 11.74 -51.79
N GLY A 440 26.31 12.29 -51.51
CA GLY A 440 26.83 12.43 -50.16
C GLY A 440 25.95 13.29 -49.26
N GLN A 441 25.55 14.46 -49.78
CA GLN A 441 24.67 15.38 -49.10
C GLN A 441 23.28 14.76 -48.90
N ALA A 442 22.73 14.08 -49.93
CA ALA A 442 21.43 13.42 -49.84
C ALA A 442 21.41 12.26 -48.82
N LEU A 443 22.48 11.50 -48.65
CA LEU A 443 22.63 10.47 -47.63
C LEU A 443 22.73 11.08 -46.21
N THR A 444 23.36 12.24 -46.07
CA THR A 444 23.36 12.99 -44.79
C THR A 444 21.96 13.44 -44.42
N GLN A 445 21.19 13.98 -45.37
CA GLN A 445 19.80 14.34 -45.17
C GLN A 445 18.93 13.12 -44.82
N PHE A 446 19.13 11.99 -45.48
CA PHE A 446 18.44 10.73 -45.19
C PHE A 446 18.68 10.27 -43.74
N PHE A 447 19.96 10.24 -43.32
CA PHE A 447 20.30 9.92 -41.93
C PHE A 447 19.64 10.87 -40.93
N THR A 448 19.68 12.17 -41.21
CA THR A 448 19.08 13.20 -40.35
C THR A 448 17.55 13.05 -40.29
N ILE A 449 16.89 12.78 -41.42
CA ILE A 449 15.43 12.52 -41.47
C ILE A 449 15.09 11.27 -40.63
N PHE A 450 15.88 10.19 -40.78
CA PHE A 450 15.70 8.98 -39.98
C PHE A 450 15.75 9.29 -38.47
N VAL A 451 16.77 10.03 -38.01
CA VAL A 451 16.88 10.42 -36.60
C VAL A 451 15.74 11.33 -36.16
N MET A 452 15.36 12.31 -36.97
CA MET A 452 14.31 13.26 -36.63
C MET A 452 12.91 12.62 -36.60
N LEU A 453 12.62 11.62 -37.41
CA LEU A 453 11.38 10.83 -37.30
C LEU A 453 11.32 10.11 -35.94
N GLN A 454 12.43 9.54 -35.48
CA GLN A 454 12.51 8.90 -34.16
C GLN A 454 12.46 9.93 -33.02
N PHE A 455 13.11 11.08 -33.20
CA PHE A 455 13.07 12.19 -32.26
C PHE A 455 11.61 12.60 -31.93
N TRP A 456 10.78 12.81 -32.92
CA TRP A 456 9.37 13.14 -32.71
C TRP A 456 8.55 11.96 -32.19
N ASN A 457 8.93 10.72 -32.58
CA ASN A 457 8.30 9.51 -32.07
C ASN A 457 8.57 9.27 -30.58
N LEU A 458 9.70 9.76 -30.02
CA LEU A 458 10.01 9.71 -28.61
C LEU A 458 8.92 10.37 -27.77
N PHE A 459 8.42 11.53 -28.19
CA PHE A 459 7.32 12.22 -27.52
C PHE A 459 6.02 11.42 -27.60
N ASN A 460 5.71 10.79 -28.72
CA ASN A 460 4.53 9.92 -28.84
C ASN A 460 4.65 8.68 -27.96
N ALA A 461 5.85 8.08 -27.88
CA ALA A 461 6.12 6.92 -27.02
C ALA A 461 5.96 7.26 -25.54
N SER A 462 6.32 8.48 -25.10
CA SER A 462 6.21 8.90 -23.70
C SER A 462 4.79 8.86 -23.15
N VAL A 463 3.80 9.04 -23.99
CA VAL A 463 2.37 9.01 -23.65
C VAL A 463 1.67 7.75 -24.15
N PHE A 464 2.42 6.76 -24.65
CA PHE A 464 1.85 5.52 -25.14
C PHE A 464 1.02 4.82 -24.05
N GLY A 465 -0.13 4.28 -24.42
CA GLY A 465 -1.07 3.64 -23.49
C GLY A 465 -1.92 4.62 -22.69
N THR A 466 -1.82 5.93 -22.94
CA THR A 466 -2.66 6.96 -22.34
C THR A 466 -3.41 7.76 -23.40
N ASN A 467 -4.45 8.50 -22.98
CA ASN A 467 -5.14 9.46 -23.85
C ASN A 467 -4.69 10.90 -23.59
N HIS A 468 -3.63 11.10 -22.78
CA HIS A 468 -3.15 12.43 -22.47
C HIS A 468 -2.36 13.04 -23.63
N SER A 469 -2.35 14.37 -23.70
CA SER A 469 -1.46 15.10 -24.60
C SER A 469 -0.03 15.05 -24.06
N VAL A 470 0.96 15.05 -24.95
CA VAL A 470 2.38 15.21 -24.58
C VAL A 470 2.60 16.50 -23.76
N PHE A 471 1.79 17.54 -24.01
CA PHE A 471 1.93 18.86 -23.38
C PHE A 471 1.16 19.03 -22.06
N LYS A 472 0.49 17.97 -21.55
CA LYS A 472 -0.40 18.09 -20.38
C LYS A 472 0.34 18.34 -19.07
N ASP A 473 1.53 17.76 -18.89
CA ASP A 473 2.29 17.79 -17.65
C ASP A 473 3.62 18.52 -17.85
N SER A 474 3.72 19.75 -17.32
CA SER A 474 4.88 20.62 -17.51
C SER A 474 6.18 20.08 -16.87
N ARG A 475 6.09 19.37 -15.73
CA ARG A 475 7.28 18.80 -15.08
C ARG A 475 7.84 17.62 -15.86
N HIS A 476 6.96 16.81 -16.41
CA HIS A 476 7.32 15.70 -17.28
C HIS A 476 7.88 16.21 -18.61
N ALA A 477 7.28 17.26 -19.17
CA ALA A 477 7.72 17.91 -20.40
C ALA A 477 9.18 18.43 -20.28
N LEU A 478 9.59 18.98 -19.14
CA LEU A 478 10.96 19.49 -18.94
C LEU A 478 12.03 18.36 -19.01
N GLY A 479 11.80 17.22 -18.37
CA GLY A 479 12.72 16.08 -18.44
C GLY A 479 12.84 15.51 -19.84
N MET A 480 11.72 15.36 -20.55
CA MET A 480 11.70 14.94 -21.95
C MET A 480 12.37 15.96 -22.87
N LEU A 481 12.11 17.26 -22.64
CA LEU A 481 12.66 18.35 -23.44
C LEU A 481 14.19 18.43 -23.30
N SER A 482 14.73 18.27 -22.09
CA SER A 482 16.19 18.28 -21.87
C SER A 482 16.88 17.15 -22.63
N VAL A 483 16.33 15.93 -22.60
CA VAL A 483 16.86 14.82 -23.39
C VAL A 483 16.70 15.05 -24.89
N ALA A 484 15.58 15.58 -25.33
CA ALA A 484 15.36 15.93 -26.73
C ALA A 484 16.39 16.96 -27.22
N ILE A 485 16.70 17.99 -26.43
CA ILE A 485 17.74 18.96 -26.75
C ILE A 485 19.12 18.29 -26.87
N ILE A 486 19.48 17.38 -25.94
CA ILE A 486 20.74 16.65 -25.99
C ILE A 486 20.85 15.82 -27.28
N ILE A 487 19.79 15.11 -27.67
CA ILE A 487 19.75 14.32 -28.90
C ILE A 487 19.89 15.24 -30.13
N LEU A 488 19.16 16.35 -30.15
CA LEU A 488 19.20 17.31 -31.27
C LEU A 488 20.59 17.94 -31.41
N VAL A 489 21.19 18.40 -30.31
CA VAL A 489 22.54 18.98 -30.30
C VAL A 489 23.56 17.93 -30.74
N GLY A 490 23.47 16.70 -30.23
CA GLY A 490 24.32 15.61 -30.64
C GLY A 490 24.20 15.30 -32.13
N GLN A 491 22.99 15.28 -32.69
CA GLN A 491 22.77 15.07 -34.13
C GLN A 491 23.38 16.20 -34.96
N ILE A 492 23.24 17.46 -34.55
CA ILE A 492 23.88 18.60 -35.22
C ILE A 492 25.38 18.46 -35.20
N LEU A 493 25.97 18.16 -34.04
CA LEU A 493 27.42 17.97 -33.93
C LEU A 493 27.95 16.85 -34.83
N ILE A 494 27.23 15.73 -34.95
CA ILE A 494 27.63 14.63 -35.83
C ILE A 494 27.53 15.01 -37.30
N VAL A 495 26.49 15.72 -37.69
CA VAL A 495 26.32 16.14 -39.09
C VAL A 495 27.38 17.16 -39.49
N GLU A 496 27.64 18.15 -38.63
CA GLU A 496 28.54 19.26 -38.95
C GLU A 496 30.02 18.87 -38.81
N PHE A 497 30.37 18.00 -37.85
CA PHE A 497 31.77 17.68 -37.53
C PHE A 497 32.13 16.21 -37.71
N GLY A 498 31.18 15.31 -37.98
CA GLY A 498 31.41 13.86 -38.08
C GLY A 498 32.17 13.41 -39.32
N GLY A 499 32.05 14.13 -40.44
CA GLY A 499 32.78 13.94 -41.67
C GLY A 499 32.88 12.46 -42.11
N LYS A 500 34.07 11.98 -42.39
CA LYS A 500 34.32 10.60 -42.88
C LYS A 500 33.92 9.52 -41.87
N VAL A 501 33.95 9.80 -40.56
CA VAL A 501 33.64 8.80 -39.53
C VAL A 501 32.16 8.43 -39.56
N PHE A 502 31.30 9.42 -39.71
CA PHE A 502 29.85 9.23 -39.77
C PHE A 502 29.33 9.31 -41.23
N ARG A 503 30.19 9.46 -42.22
CA ARG A 503 29.81 9.68 -43.62
C ARG A 503 28.77 10.81 -43.74
N THR A 504 29.09 11.97 -43.14
CA THR A 504 28.20 13.17 -43.13
C THR A 504 28.89 14.34 -43.77
N GLU A 505 28.09 15.21 -44.39
CA GLU A 505 28.51 16.47 -44.97
C GLU A 505 27.72 17.60 -44.25
N PRO A 506 28.34 18.77 -43.94
CA PRO A 506 27.65 19.88 -43.30
C PRO A 506 26.42 20.31 -44.09
N MET A 507 25.35 20.68 -43.37
CA MET A 507 24.12 21.13 -43.99
C MET A 507 23.87 22.60 -43.67
N ASP A 508 23.25 23.33 -44.64
CA ASP A 508 22.82 24.68 -44.42
C ASP A 508 21.64 24.78 -43.42
N PHE A 509 21.55 25.89 -42.75
CA PHE A 509 20.54 26.13 -41.70
C PHE A 509 19.09 25.98 -42.20
N ILE A 510 18.85 26.33 -43.46
CA ILE A 510 17.50 26.23 -44.04
C ILE A 510 17.12 24.75 -44.22
N THR A 511 18.02 23.89 -44.64
CA THR A 511 17.78 22.44 -44.73
C THR A 511 17.47 21.81 -43.37
N TRP A 512 18.17 22.24 -42.30
CA TRP A 512 17.84 21.85 -40.94
C TRP A 512 16.40 22.18 -40.56
N ILE A 513 15.97 23.42 -40.85
CA ILE A 513 14.58 23.85 -40.57
C ILE A 513 13.57 23.02 -41.36
N TYR A 514 13.81 22.73 -42.63
CA TYR A 514 12.90 21.91 -43.42
C TYR A 514 12.82 20.48 -42.92
N ILE A 515 13.92 19.87 -42.50
CA ILE A 515 13.92 18.49 -41.97
C ILE A 515 13.19 18.45 -40.61
N ILE A 516 13.51 19.36 -39.69
CA ILE A 516 12.88 19.41 -38.35
C ILE A 516 11.37 19.69 -38.49
N ALA A 517 10.97 20.69 -39.26
CA ALA A 517 9.58 21.02 -39.46
C ALA A 517 8.84 19.92 -40.23
N GLY A 518 9.45 19.45 -41.33
CA GLY A 518 8.85 18.42 -42.17
C GLY A 518 8.60 17.10 -41.42
N THR A 519 9.54 16.67 -40.56
CA THR A 519 9.39 15.43 -39.76
C THR A 519 8.46 15.59 -38.56
N SER A 520 8.15 16.82 -38.13
CA SER A 520 7.29 17.09 -36.96
C SER A 520 5.83 16.57 -37.10
N PHE A 521 5.39 16.27 -38.32
CA PHE A 521 4.07 15.67 -38.56
C PHE A 521 3.85 14.40 -37.72
N VAL A 522 4.89 13.67 -37.40
CA VAL A 522 4.86 12.46 -36.55
C VAL A 522 4.24 12.79 -35.17
N LEU A 523 4.68 13.89 -34.56
CA LEU A 523 4.13 14.34 -33.28
C LEU A 523 2.65 14.74 -33.42
N TRP A 524 2.34 15.52 -34.44
CA TRP A 524 0.98 16.07 -34.64
C TRP A 524 -0.06 15.00 -34.98
N ILE A 525 0.30 13.99 -35.80
CA ILE A 525 -0.59 12.86 -36.06
C ILE A 525 -0.90 12.11 -34.75
N GLY A 526 0.09 11.91 -33.88
CA GLY A 526 -0.11 11.32 -32.57
C GLY A 526 -1.04 12.15 -31.68
N GLU A 527 -0.87 13.48 -31.66
CA GLU A 527 -1.74 14.39 -30.89
C GLU A 527 -3.18 14.40 -31.41
N ILE A 528 -3.38 14.48 -32.71
CA ILE A 528 -4.72 14.43 -33.33
C ILE A 528 -5.41 13.11 -32.98
N HIS A 529 -4.71 11.98 -33.09
CA HIS A 529 -5.27 10.68 -32.74
C HIS A 529 -5.71 10.61 -31.25
N ARG A 530 -4.89 11.11 -30.32
CA ARG A 530 -5.22 11.19 -28.89
C ARG A 530 -6.38 12.15 -28.63
N TRP A 531 -6.44 13.26 -29.35
CA TRP A 531 -7.53 14.24 -29.26
C TRP A 531 -8.87 13.62 -29.67
N ILE A 532 -8.92 12.90 -30.81
CA ILE A 532 -10.11 12.16 -31.28
C ILE A 532 -10.56 11.16 -30.23
N LYS A 533 -9.66 10.35 -29.67
CA LYS A 533 -9.99 9.38 -28.62
C LYS A 533 -10.54 10.03 -27.35
N ARG A 534 -10.07 11.22 -26.99
CA ARG A 534 -10.61 11.98 -25.84
C ARG A 534 -12.05 12.42 -26.05
N ILE A 535 -12.38 12.85 -27.26
CA ILE A 535 -13.76 13.24 -27.63
C ILE A 535 -14.68 12.02 -27.59
N GLN A 536 -14.28 10.88 -28.19
CA GLN A 536 -15.07 9.67 -28.20
C GLN A 536 -15.32 9.07 -26.79
N LYS A 537 -14.48 9.33 -25.82
CA LYS A 537 -14.66 8.87 -24.43
C LYS A 537 -15.55 9.80 -23.60
N LYS A 538 -15.80 11.02 -24.07
CA LYS A 538 -16.69 12.01 -23.40
C LYS A 538 -18.16 11.86 -23.85
N ASN A 539 -18.39 11.31 -25.01
CA ASN A 539 -19.70 10.89 -25.53
C ASN A 539 -19.95 9.41 -25.15
#